data_1d2ed37fafd8d4997b789a2349cfa127
#
_entry.id   1d2ed37fafd8d4997b789a2349cfa127
#
_cell.length_a   1.000
_cell.length_b   1.000
_cell.length_c   1.000
_cell.angle_alpha   90.00
_cell.angle_beta   90.00
_cell.angle_gamma   90.00
#
_symmetry.space_group_name_H-M   'P 1'
#
loop_
_entity.id
_entity.type
_entity.pdbx_description
1 polymer ?
#
loop_
_entity_poly.entity_id
_entity_poly.type
_entity_poly.pdbx_seq_one_letter_code
_entity_poly.pdbx_strand_id
1 'polypeptide(L)'
;MSERPPSAVDTLPWATQEDVDDFFAPPTKSVKPLFVTAYLLAQLFFFIALLGPAIVAIQVKVMEMFPGDNSAQVDAVATIAGLGALGALFANVIFGQISDRTTWAWGRRRPWLVIGIVTMTVGLAMMGLLNTVPLVATGWLIGQIGANATLAPFVAVISDQISETQRARVSSWISIAQNLAVLIATYLAQGLATRLPLLFIGPAILAIIFMTWFAFVLPDKRMPVKPTRFGLVEMLKTFWVNPIAHPDYALAWWGRSEEHTSELRSRVSISYA
;
A
#
# COMPACT_ATOMS: atom_id res chain seq x y z
N MET A 1 5.50 -30.93 -17.06
CA MET A 1 6.87 -30.49 -17.40
C MET A 1 7.58 -30.21 -16.09
N SER A 2 8.55 -31.05 -15.74
CA SER A 2 9.35 -30.91 -14.52
C SER A 2 10.28 -29.70 -14.70
N GLU A 3 9.97 -28.60 -14.04
CA GLU A 3 10.92 -27.48 -13.94
C GLU A 3 12.13 -27.98 -13.16
N ARG A 4 13.28 -28.01 -13.87
CA ARG A 4 14.59 -28.24 -13.26
C ARG A 4 14.79 -27.18 -12.18
N PRO A 5 15.24 -27.54 -10.97
CA PRO A 5 15.63 -26.55 -9.98
C PRO A 5 16.67 -25.60 -10.60
N PRO A 6 16.57 -24.28 -10.35
CA PRO A 6 17.51 -23.34 -10.90
C PRO A 6 18.93 -23.73 -10.52
N SER A 7 19.75 -24.00 -11.55
CA SER A 7 21.16 -24.32 -11.38
C SER A 7 21.86 -23.18 -10.65
N ALA A 8 22.52 -23.51 -9.53
CA ALA A 8 23.44 -22.67 -8.77
C ALA A 8 22.92 -21.24 -8.55
N VAL A 9 21.89 -21.11 -7.71
CA VAL A 9 21.50 -19.80 -7.16
C VAL A 9 22.69 -19.36 -6.29
N ASP A 10 23.25 -18.18 -6.59
CA ASP A 10 24.33 -17.58 -5.78
C ASP A 10 23.81 -17.35 -4.35
N THR A 11 24.06 -18.33 -3.47
CA THR A 11 23.69 -18.23 -2.07
C THR A 11 24.53 -17.16 -1.38
N LEU A 12 23.95 -16.46 -0.41
CA LEU A 12 24.71 -15.53 0.41
C LEU A 12 25.63 -16.29 1.39
N PRO A 13 26.77 -15.74 1.81
CA PRO A 13 27.79 -16.45 2.60
C PRO A 13 27.30 -17.04 3.94
N TRP A 14 26.17 -16.56 4.44
CA TRP A 14 25.55 -17.00 5.69
C TRP A 14 24.45 -18.04 5.50
N ALA A 15 24.04 -18.37 4.25
CA ALA A 15 22.90 -19.21 3.93
C ALA A 15 23.35 -20.59 3.41
N THR A 16 22.63 -21.62 3.77
CA THR A 16 22.74 -22.99 3.26
C THR A 16 21.68 -23.27 2.18
N GLN A 17 21.81 -24.39 1.48
CA GLN A 17 20.77 -24.83 0.52
C GLN A 17 19.43 -25.11 1.22
N GLU A 18 19.46 -25.62 2.45
CA GLU A 18 18.27 -25.84 3.27
C GLU A 18 17.53 -24.54 3.59
N ASP A 19 18.28 -23.44 3.87
CA ASP A 19 17.71 -22.10 4.06
C ASP A 19 17.01 -21.59 2.79
N VAL A 20 17.55 -21.89 1.61
CA VAL A 20 16.95 -21.53 0.32
C VAL A 20 15.65 -22.30 0.12
N ASP A 21 15.66 -23.62 0.32
CA ASP A 21 14.49 -24.46 0.13
C ASP A 21 13.37 -24.10 1.12
N ASP A 22 13.71 -23.82 2.40
CA ASP A 22 12.75 -23.37 3.41
C ASP A 22 12.19 -21.96 3.12
N PHE A 23 13.01 -21.08 2.52
CA PHE A 23 12.59 -19.72 2.17
C PHE A 23 11.54 -19.71 1.05
N PHE A 24 11.73 -20.55 0.03
CA PHE A 24 10.82 -20.64 -1.13
C PHE A 24 9.68 -21.64 -0.93
N ALA A 25 9.69 -22.42 0.15
CA ALA A 25 8.60 -23.33 0.45
C ALA A 25 7.28 -22.58 0.71
N PRO A 26 6.16 -23.04 0.14
CA PRO A 26 4.86 -22.44 0.40
C PRO A 26 4.48 -22.57 1.88
N PRO A 27 3.81 -21.56 2.49
CA PRO A 27 3.41 -21.62 3.89
C PRO A 27 2.33 -22.70 4.08
N THR A 28 2.66 -23.78 4.79
CA THR A 28 1.75 -24.90 5.09
C THR A 28 1.10 -24.79 6.47
N LYS A 29 1.77 -24.11 7.40
CA LYS A 29 1.28 -23.97 8.79
C LYS A 29 0.30 -22.81 8.91
N SER A 30 -0.74 -23.04 9.73
CA SER A 30 -1.70 -21.99 10.08
C SER A 30 -1.04 -20.88 10.91
N VAL A 31 -1.29 -19.62 10.54
CA VAL A 31 -0.83 -18.47 11.31
C VAL A 31 -1.57 -18.38 12.65
N LYS A 32 -0.86 -17.90 13.68
CA LYS A 32 -1.42 -17.71 15.02
C LYS A 32 -2.45 -16.56 15.04
N PRO A 33 -3.47 -16.62 15.93
CA PRO A 33 -4.45 -15.53 16.06
C PRO A 33 -3.81 -14.16 16.32
N LEU A 34 -2.73 -14.10 17.11
CA LEU A 34 -2.00 -12.87 17.38
C LEU A 34 -1.48 -12.20 16.09
N PHE A 35 -0.97 -13.00 15.13
CA PHE A 35 -0.51 -12.50 13.84
C PHE A 35 -1.68 -11.88 13.06
N VAL A 36 -2.80 -12.58 12.98
CA VAL A 36 -3.99 -12.10 12.26
C VAL A 36 -4.52 -10.80 12.90
N THR A 37 -4.63 -10.77 14.23
CA THR A 37 -5.09 -9.58 14.95
C THR A 37 -4.15 -8.39 14.73
N ALA A 38 -2.83 -8.59 14.84
CA ALA A 38 -1.84 -7.54 14.59
C ALA A 38 -1.91 -7.03 13.15
N TYR A 39 -2.05 -7.93 12.17
CA TYR A 39 -2.23 -7.58 10.77
C TYR A 39 -3.50 -6.74 10.55
N LEU A 40 -4.64 -7.17 11.08
CA LEU A 40 -5.93 -6.47 10.92
C LEU A 40 -5.94 -5.08 11.58
N LEU A 41 -5.32 -4.94 12.76
CA LEU A 41 -5.20 -3.64 13.40
C LEU A 41 -4.24 -2.71 12.65
N ALA A 42 -3.09 -3.23 12.18
CA ALA A 42 -2.20 -2.47 11.31
C ALA A 42 -2.91 -2.03 10.02
N GLN A 43 -3.67 -2.91 9.38
CA GLN A 43 -4.50 -2.63 8.22
C GLN A 43 -5.52 -1.51 8.50
N LEU A 44 -6.26 -1.64 9.59
CA LEU A 44 -7.30 -0.70 9.98
C LEU A 44 -6.73 0.71 10.14
N PHE A 45 -5.72 0.87 11.00
CA PHE A 45 -5.15 2.19 11.29
C PHE A 45 -4.35 2.78 10.12
N PHE A 46 -3.69 1.94 9.32
CA PHE A 46 -3.06 2.36 8.08
C PHE A 46 -4.07 2.99 7.12
N PHE A 47 -5.20 2.33 6.87
CA PHE A 47 -6.22 2.86 5.97
C PHE A 47 -6.99 4.05 6.55
N ILE A 48 -7.21 4.12 7.86
CA ILE A 48 -7.77 5.34 8.49
C ILE A 48 -6.86 6.54 8.22
N ALA A 49 -5.54 6.37 8.42
CA ALA A 49 -4.57 7.43 8.21
C ALA A 49 -4.41 7.84 6.74
N LEU A 50 -4.57 6.90 5.81
CA LEU A 50 -4.43 7.18 4.37
C LEU A 50 -5.71 7.73 3.75
N LEU A 51 -6.86 7.13 4.06
CA LEU A 51 -8.14 7.46 3.40
C LEU A 51 -8.80 8.71 4.00
N GLY A 52 -8.59 9.01 5.27
CA GLY A 52 -9.08 10.24 5.89
C GLY A 52 -8.64 11.49 5.13
N PRO A 53 -7.33 11.69 4.92
CA PRO A 53 -6.82 12.76 4.05
C PRO A 53 -7.34 12.69 2.63
N ALA A 54 -7.31 11.52 2.00
CA ALA A 54 -7.68 11.34 0.60
C ALA A 54 -9.14 11.70 0.32
N ILE A 55 -10.06 11.37 1.22
CA ILE A 55 -11.51 11.51 1.01
C ILE A 55 -12.03 12.88 1.46
N VAL A 56 -11.55 13.41 2.57
CA VAL A 56 -12.15 14.60 3.21
C VAL A 56 -11.13 15.67 3.59
N ALA A 57 -10.00 15.31 4.25
CA ALA A 57 -9.17 16.31 4.89
C ALA A 57 -8.45 17.24 3.91
N ILE A 58 -8.12 16.78 2.70
CA ILE A 58 -7.54 17.64 1.63
C ILE A 58 -8.54 18.71 1.24
N GLN A 59 -9.81 18.37 1.02
CA GLN A 59 -10.85 19.32 0.64
C GLN A 59 -11.07 20.36 1.73
N VAL A 60 -11.20 19.93 3.00
CA VAL A 60 -11.38 20.84 4.14
C VAL A 60 -10.18 21.78 4.26
N LYS A 61 -8.96 21.25 4.14
CA LYS A 61 -7.72 22.05 4.18
C LYS A 61 -7.68 23.11 3.09
N VAL A 62 -8.04 22.76 1.87
CA VAL A 62 -8.05 23.67 0.73
C VAL A 62 -9.15 24.74 0.88
N MET A 63 -10.33 24.36 1.41
CA MET A 63 -11.40 25.33 1.71
C MET A 63 -10.96 26.37 2.75
N GLU A 64 -10.17 25.99 3.76
CA GLU A 64 -9.59 26.96 4.71
C GLU A 64 -8.53 27.87 4.08
N MET A 65 -7.77 27.34 3.10
CA MET A 65 -6.72 28.14 2.41
C MET A 65 -7.30 29.15 1.43
N PHE A 66 -8.45 28.88 0.82
CA PHE A 66 -9.09 29.69 -0.21
C PHE A 66 -10.59 29.89 0.08
N PRO A 67 -10.96 30.63 1.15
CA PRO A 67 -12.34 30.82 1.52
C PRO A 67 -13.11 31.61 0.46
N GLY A 68 -14.14 31.02 -0.12
CA GLY A 68 -15.00 31.65 -1.13
C GLY A 68 -14.47 31.64 -2.55
N ASP A 69 -13.27 31.15 -2.82
CA ASP A 69 -12.70 31.04 -4.18
C ASP A 69 -12.76 29.57 -4.66
N ASN A 70 -13.87 29.20 -5.26
CA ASN A 70 -14.09 27.84 -5.76
C ASN A 70 -13.09 27.44 -6.86
N SER A 71 -12.62 28.38 -7.70
CA SER A 71 -11.66 28.07 -8.77
C SER A 71 -10.30 27.72 -8.18
N ALA A 72 -9.78 28.52 -7.26
CA ALA A 72 -8.54 28.23 -6.56
C ALA A 72 -8.61 26.93 -5.74
N GLN A 73 -9.77 26.63 -5.14
CA GLN A 73 -9.98 25.35 -4.43
C GLN A 73 -9.86 24.14 -5.38
N VAL A 74 -10.51 24.17 -6.53
CA VAL A 74 -10.44 23.10 -7.52
C VAL A 74 -9.02 22.89 -8.03
N ASP A 75 -8.32 23.97 -8.38
CA ASP A 75 -6.94 23.91 -8.88
C ASP A 75 -5.97 23.37 -7.81
N ALA A 76 -6.14 23.79 -6.57
CA ALA A 76 -5.31 23.30 -5.45
C ALA A 76 -5.56 21.80 -5.18
N VAL A 77 -6.82 21.35 -5.12
CA VAL A 77 -7.15 19.93 -4.93
C VAL A 77 -6.61 19.10 -6.10
N ALA A 78 -6.78 19.56 -7.34
CA ALA A 78 -6.27 18.85 -8.52
C ALA A 78 -4.73 18.72 -8.48
N THR A 79 -4.02 19.79 -8.09
CA THR A 79 -2.56 19.78 -7.95
C THR A 79 -2.11 18.79 -6.87
N ILE A 80 -2.70 18.86 -5.68
CA ILE A 80 -2.36 17.98 -4.56
C ILE A 80 -2.66 16.52 -4.92
N ALA A 81 -3.86 16.23 -5.42
CA ALA A 81 -4.27 14.89 -5.78
C ALA A 81 -3.44 14.32 -6.95
N GLY A 82 -3.17 15.13 -7.97
CA GLY A 82 -2.38 14.73 -9.14
C GLY A 82 -0.94 14.34 -8.78
N LEU A 83 -0.25 15.15 -7.97
CA LEU A 83 1.10 14.83 -7.50
C LEU A 83 1.11 13.56 -6.62
N GLY A 84 0.11 13.41 -5.75
CA GLY A 84 -0.02 12.20 -4.94
C GLY A 84 -0.26 10.95 -5.78
N ALA A 85 -1.11 11.02 -6.80
CA ALA A 85 -1.39 9.90 -7.69
C ALA A 85 -0.14 9.46 -8.47
N LEU A 86 0.67 10.41 -8.96
CA LEU A 86 1.95 10.12 -9.59
C LEU A 86 2.91 9.43 -8.61
N GLY A 87 3.02 9.95 -7.38
CA GLY A 87 3.84 9.36 -6.33
C GLY A 87 3.40 7.91 -6.02
N ALA A 88 2.11 7.67 -5.88
CA ALA A 88 1.56 6.35 -5.61
C ALA A 88 1.86 5.35 -6.74
N LEU A 89 1.66 5.78 -8.00
CA LEU A 89 1.87 4.93 -9.18
C LEU A 89 3.30 4.38 -9.23
N PHE A 90 4.30 5.25 -9.09
CA PHE A 90 5.70 4.82 -9.17
C PHE A 90 6.15 4.12 -7.89
N ALA A 91 5.77 4.63 -6.72
CA ALA A 91 6.22 4.08 -5.45
C ALA A 91 5.74 2.64 -5.24
N ASN A 92 4.51 2.29 -5.60
CA ASN A 92 3.99 0.94 -5.42
C ASN A 92 4.86 -0.11 -6.13
N VAL A 93 5.16 0.11 -7.41
CA VAL A 93 5.98 -0.81 -8.22
C VAL A 93 7.42 -0.85 -7.73
N ILE A 94 8.01 0.32 -7.45
CA ILE A 94 9.40 0.44 -7.00
C ILE A 94 9.60 -0.27 -5.67
N PHE A 95 8.80 0.05 -4.66
CA PHE A 95 8.96 -0.51 -3.32
C PHE A 95 8.54 -1.97 -3.23
N GLY A 96 7.60 -2.43 -4.06
CA GLY A 96 7.34 -3.87 -4.22
C GLY A 96 8.61 -4.61 -4.61
N GLN A 97 9.27 -4.19 -5.68
CA GLN A 97 10.49 -4.82 -6.17
C GLN A 97 11.69 -4.67 -5.23
N ILE A 98 11.85 -3.50 -4.60
CA ILE A 98 12.94 -3.29 -3.63
C ILE A 98 12.74 -4.18 -2.41
N SER A 99 11.51 -4.26 -1.89
CA SER A 99 11.18 -5.12 -0.76
C SER A 99 11.46 -6.60 -1.07
N ASP A 100 11.13 -7.07 -2.29
CA ASP A 100 11.38 -8.45 -2.72
C ASP A 100 12.88 -8.81 -2.75
N ARG A 101 13.75 -7.82 -2.93
CA ARG A 101 15.21 -7.99 -3.07
C ARG A 101 16.02 -7.61 -1.83
N THR A 102 15.34 -7.23 -0.77
CA THR A 102 15.99 -6.80 0.47
C THR A 102 16.61 -7.99 1.21
N THR A 103 17.90 -7.88 1.52
CA THR A 103 18.71 -8.93 2.19
C THR A 103 19.10 -8.55 3.62
N TRP A 104 18.44 -7.53 4.21
CA TRP A 104 18.80 -7.01 5.53
C TRP A 104 18.59 -8.05 6.63
N ALA A 105 19.41 -7.96 7.68
CA ALA A 105 19.39 -8.90 8.81
C ALA A 105 18.04 -8.88 9.57
N TRP A 106 17.33 -7.75 9.54
CA TRP A 106 16.03 -7.59 10.20
C TRP A 106 14.86 -8.22 9.42
N GLY A 107 15.14 -8.77 8.23
CA GLY A 107 14.16 -9.41 7.36
C GLY A 107 13.99 -8.68 6.04
N ARG A 108 13.13 -9.24 5.19
CA ARG A 108 12.86 -8.72 3.84
C ARG A 108 11.79 -7.63 3.85
N ARG A 109 10.70 -7.82 4.59
CA ARG A 109 9.51 -6.96 4.59
C ARG A 109 9.50 -5.93 5.73
N ARG A 110 9.94 -6.33 6.94
CA ARG A 110 9.89 -5.48 8.15
C ARG A 110 10.47 -4.09 7.97
N PRO A 111 11.67 -3.91 7.37
CA PRO A 111 12.25 -2.58 7.24
C PRO A 111 11.34 -1.62 6.46
N TRP A 112 10.74 -2.11 5.39
CA TRP A 112 9.90 -1.29 4.52
C TRP A 112 8.55 -0.94 5.15
N LEU A 113 7.99 -1.83 5.97
CA LEU A 113 6.80 -1.53 6.77
C LEU A 113 7.05 -0.33 7.69
N VAL A 114 8.21 -0.32 8.37
CA VAL A 114 8.54 0.75 9.34
C VAL A 114 9.00 2.03 8.62
N ILE A 115 9.90 1.95 7.66
CA ILE A 115 10.38 3.11 6.90
C ILE A 115 9.21 3.77 6.17
N GLY A 116 8.37 2.98 5.51
CA GLY A 116 7.24 3.49 4.75
C GLY A 116 6.21 4.21 5.64
N ILE A 117 5.82 3.58 6.78
CA ILE A 117 4.82 4.20 7.68
C ILE A 117 5.34 5.48 8.32
N VAL A 118 6.63 5.55 8.67
CA VAL A 118 7.26 6.78 9.17
C VAL A 118 7.27 7.86 8.08
N THR A 119 7.66 7.51 6.85
CA THR A 119 7.66 8.43 5.70
C THR A 119 6.24 8.95 5.42
N MET A 120 5.22 8.08 5.45
CA MET A 120 3.81 8.47 5.30
C MET A 120 3.42 9.48 6.39
N THR A 121 3.78 9.20 7.65
CA THR A 121 3.44 10.08 8.76
C THR A 121 4.11 11.44 8.64
N VAL A 122 5.37 11.51 8.21
CA VAL A 122 6.05 12.79 7.93
C VAL A 122 5.29 13.58 6.87
N GLY A 123 4.90 12.95 5.76
CA GLY A 123 4.09 13.59 4.73
C GLY A 123 2.75 14.12 5.24
N LEU A 124 2.03 13.32 6.04
CA LEU A 124 0.77 13.73 6.66
C LEU A 124 0.95 14.86 7.68
N ALA A 125 2.03 14.84 8.46
CA ALA A 125 2.37 15.93 9.37
C ALA A 125 2.65 17.23 8.62
N MET A 126 3.37 17.19 7.50
CA MET A 126 3.56 18.36 6.63
C MET A 126 2.21 18.92 6.15
N MET A 127 1.29 18.07 5.73
CA MET A 127 -0.05 18.50 5.29
C MET A 127 -0.85 19.15 6.43
N GLY A 128 -0.74 18.62 7.64
CA GLY A 128 -1.45 19.15 8.81
C GLY A 128 -0.90 20.51 9.30
N LEU A 129 0.41 20.71 9.19
CA LEU A 129 1.10 21.86 9.79
C LEU A 129 1.36 23.00 8.80
N LEU A 130 1.48 22.72 7.49
CA LEU A 130 1.83 23.70 6.48
C LEU A 130 0.58 24.20 5.72
N ASN A 131 0.60 25.47 5.29
CA ASN A 131 -0.57 26.18 4.76
C ASN A 131 -0.36 26.76 3.35
N THR A 132 0.55 26.20 2.55
CA THR A 132 0.73 26.62 1.15
C THR A 132 0.54 25.42 0.22
N VAL A 133 -0.08 25.63 -0.94
CA VAL A 133 -0.37 24.54 -1.88
C VAL A 133 0.87 23.72 -2.24
N PRO A 134 2.03 24.32 -2.58
CA PRO A 134 3.23 23.54 -2.90
C PRO A 134 3.71 22.64 -1.76
N LEU A 135 3.65 23.13 -0.51
CA LEU A 135 4.09 22.38 0.65
C LEU A 135 3.12 21.26 1.03
N VAL A 136 1.81 21.53 0.93
CA VAL A 136 0.77 20.51 1.15
C VAL A 136 0.84 19.43 0.07
N ALA A 137 1.01 19.81 -1.20
CA ALA A 137 1.18 18.89 -2.32
C ALA A 137 2.45 18.03 -2.17
N THR A 138 3.57 18.62 -1.74
CA THR A 138 4.80 17.90 -1.42
C THR A 138 4.60 16.94 -0.25
N GLY A 139 3.91 17.38 0.79
CA GLY A 139 3.53 16.53 1.92
C GLY A 139 2.69 15.33 1.48
N TRP A 140 1.70 15.54 0.61
CA TRP A 140 0.88 14.46 0.06
C TRP A 140 1.69 13.51 -0.83
N LEU A 141 2.59 14.03 -1.66
CA LEU A 141 3.51 13.22 -2.47
C LEU A 141 4.38 12.31 -1.58
N ILE A 142 5.02 12.87 -0.55
CA ILE A 142 5.82 12.11 0.44
C ILE A 142 4.93 11.10 1.16
N GLY A 143 3.73 11.49 1.57
CA GLY A 143 2.75 10.62 2.19
C GLY A 143 2.38 9.44 1.31
N GLN A 144 2.13 9.66 0.03
CA GLN A 144 1.80 8.60 -0.94
C GLN A 144 3.00 7.68 -1.22
N ILE A 145 4.20 8.22 -1.31
CA ILE A 145 5.42 7.41 -1.44
C ILE A 145 5.57 6.51 -0.22
N GLY A 146 5.45 7.04 0.99
CA GLY A 146 5.53 6.27 2.23
C GLY A 146 4.41 5.23 2.37
N ALA A 147 3.18 5.61 2.02
CA ALA A 147 2.04 4.70 2.02
C ALA A 147 2.27 3.50 1.11
N ASN A 148 2.75 3.71 -0.11
CA ASN A 148 2.99 2.63 -1.06
C ASN A 148 4.26 1.82 -0.72
N ALA A 149 5.28 2.45 -0.12
CA ALA A 149 6.44 1.75 0.43
C ALA A 149 6.06 0.80 1.58
N THR A 150 4.99 1.11 2.33
CA THR A 150 4.39 0.22 3.34
C THR A 150 3.47 -0.81 2.69
N LEU A 151 2.55 -0.36 1.83
CA LEU A 151 1.45 -1.18 1.30
C LEU A 151 1.95 -2.35 0.46
N ALA A 152 2.93 -2.13 -0.43
CA ALA A 152 3.43 -3.17 -1.32
C ALA A 152 4.00 -4.39 -0.53
N PRO A 153 4.96 -4.22 0.41
CA PRO A 153 5.41 -5.33 1.24
C PRO A 153 4.33 -5.86 2.20
N PHE A 154 3.42 -5.02 2.68
CA PHE A 154 2.34 -5.41 3.58
C PHE A 154 1.36 -6.40 2.94
N VAL A 155 0.94 -6.13 1.71
CA VAL A 155 0.10 -7.05 0.93
C VAL A 155 0.84 -8.33 0.60
N ALA A 156 2.13 -8.27 0.28
CA ALA A 156 2.93 -9.44 -0.03
C ALA A 156 3.09 -10.40 1.16
N VAL A 157 2.99 -9.93 2.41
CA VAL A 157 2.97 -10.78 3.60
C VAL A 157 1.85 -11.83 3.56
N ILE A 158 0.72 -11.54 2.91
CA ILE A 158 -0.40 -12.49 2.78
C ILE A 158 0.04 -13.76 2.06
N SER A 159 0.72 -13.61 0.91
CA SER A 159 1.25 -14.74 0.15
C SER A 159 2.44 -15.41 0.83
N ASP A 160 3.27 -14.62 1.54
CA ASP A 160 4.50 -15.11 2.17
C ASP A 160 4.22 -15.92 3.46
N GLN A 161 3.14 -15.61 4.20
CA GLN A 161 2.91 -16.16 5.55
C GLN A 161 1.61 -16.94 5.71
N ILE A 162 0.59 -16.69 4.89
CA ILE A 162 -0.73 -17.27 5.08
C ILE A 162 -0.93 -18.47 4.15
N SER A 163 -1.20 -19.64 4.74
CA SER A 163 -1.49 -20.86 3.98
C SER A 163 -2.73 -20.68 3.09
N GLU A 164 -2.78 -21.39 1.98
CA GLU A 164 -3.89 -21.31 1.02
C GLU A 164 -5.26 -21.58 1.67
N THR A 165 -5.30 -22.51 2.62
CA THR A 165 -6.52 -22.87 3.35
C THR A 165 -7.08 -21.77 4.23
N GLN A 166 -6.22 -20.84 4.72
CA GLN A 166 -6.63 -19.70 5.55
C GLN A 166 -6.78 -18.42 4.75
N ARG A 167 -6.21 -18.33 3.54
CA ARG A 167 -6.10 -17.11 2.76
C ARG A 167 -7.46 -16.46 2.49
N ALA A 168 -8.45 -17.24 2.07
CA ALA A 168 -9.80 -16.73 1.81
C ALA A 168 -10.44 -16.06 3.05
N ARG A 169 -10.35 -16.74 4.21
CA ARG A 169 -10.88 -16.21 5.48
C ARG A 169 -10.19 -14.94 5.92
N VAL A 170 -8.85 -14.92 5.87
CA VAL A 170 -8.07 -13.73 6.28
C VAL A 170 -8.33 -12.57 5.33
N SER A 171 -8.41 -12.81 4.01
CA SER A 171 -8.75 -11.77 3.02
C SER A 171 -10.14 -11.18 3.25
N SER A 172 -11.12 -11.99 3.67
CA SER A 172 -12.45 -11.46 4.06
C SER A 172 -12.36 -10.51 5.26
N TRP A 173 -11.61 -10.86 6.30
CA TRP A 173 -11.38 -9.97 7.44
C TRP A 173 -10.62 -8.70 7.07
N ILE A 174 -9.65 -8.78 6.16
CA ILE A 174 -8.92 -7.62 5.61
C ILE A 174 -9.89 -6.66 4.92
N SER A 175 -10.80 -7.18 4.07
CA SER A 175 -11.81 -6.37 3.40
C SER A 175 -12.77 -5.69 4.39
N ILE A 176 -13.18 -6.39 5.44
CA ILE A 176 -14.01 -5.82 6.51
C ILE A 176 -13.25 -4.70 7.22
N ALA A 177 -12.00 -4.92 7.63
CA ALA A 177 -11.18 -3.92 8.28
C ALA A 177 -10.98 -2.66 7.40
N GLN A 178 -10.79 -2.84 6.10
CA GLN A 178 -10.64 -1.74 5.14
C GLN A 178 -11.92 -0.92 4.99
N ASN A 179 -13.09 -1.57 4.87
CA ASN A 179 -14.38 -0.87 4.81
C ASN A 179 -14.68 -0.14 6.13
N LEU A 180 -14.38 -0.76 7.27
CA LEU A 180 -14.50 -0.12 8.58
C LEU A 180 -13.59 1.10 8.70
N ALA A 181 -12.37 1.02 8.13
CA ALA A 181 -11.44 2.16 8.11
C ALA A 181 -12.02 3.36 7.34
N VAL A 182 -12.70 3.12 6.20
CA VAL A 182 -13.37 4.20 5.43
C VAL A 182 -14.44 4.89 6.27
N LEU A 183 -15.27 4.11 6.96
CA LEU A 183 -16.32 4.65 7.85
C LEU A 183 -15.72 5.48 8.98
N ILE A 184 -14.75 4.91 9.70
CA ILE A 184 -14.08 5.61 10.81
C ILE A 184 -13.38 6.88 10.30
N ALA A 185 -12.66 6.81 9.18
CA ALA A 185 -11.97 7.96 8.59
C ALA A 185 -12.95 9.09 8.26
N THR A 186 -14.12 8.77 7.71
CA THR A 186 -15.15 9.74 7.37
C THR A 186 -15.74 10.42 8.61
N TYR A 187 -16.06 9.66 9.65
CA TYR A 187 -16.58 10.23 10.92
C TYR A 187 -15.51 11.04 11.66
N LEU A 188 -14.26 10.58 11.68
CA LEU A 188 -13.14 11.35 12.26
C LEU A 188 -12.94 12.67 11.51
N ALA A 189 -13.04 12.66 10.19
CA ALA A 189 -12.91 13.86 9.38
C ALA A 189 -14.00 14.90 9.71
N GLN A 190 -15.24 14.47 9.91
CA GLN A 190 -16.34 15.36 10.34
C GLN A 190 -16.11 15.89 11.76
N GLY A 191 -15.73 15.04 12.71
CA GLY A 191 -15.54 15.42 14.13
C GLY A 191 -14.30 16.29 14.36
N LEU A 192 -13.27 16.16 13.51
CA LEU A 192 -12.00 16.88 13.64
C LEU A 192 -11.80 17.96 12.56
N ALA A 193 -12.82 18.30 11.77
CA ALA A 193 -12.74 19.28 10.69
C ALA A 193 -12.18 20.65 11.14
N THR A 194 -12.47 21.05 12.41
CA THR A 194 -11.96 22.30 13.01
C THR A 194 -10.54 22.16 13.60
N ARG A 195 -9.95 20.97 13.59
CA ARG A 195 -8.64 20.66 14.17
C ARG A 195 -7.77 19.91 13.16
N LEU A 196 -7.52 20.52 12.00
CA LEU A 196 -6.81 19.88 10.88
C LEU A 196 -5.48 19.20 11.26
N PRO A 197 -4.57 19.80 12.06
CA PRO A 197 -3.35 19.09 12.44
C PRO A 197 -3.63 17.75 13.13
N LEU A 198 -4.64 17.69 13.99
CA LEU A 198 -5.02 16.45 14.68
C LEU A 198 -5.63 15.43 13.73
N LEU A 199 -6.40 15.90 12.73
CA LEU A 199 -7.00 15.04 11.72
C LEU A 199 -5.95 14.32 10.85
N PHE A 200 -4.83 14.96 10.52
CA PHE A 200 -3.74 14.35 9.77
C PHE A 200 -2.79 13.53 10.67
N ILE A 201 -2.39 14.06 11.82
CA ILE A 201 -1.34 13.47 12.65
C ILE A 201 -1.88 12.39 13.58
N GLY A 202 -3.08 12.54 14.12
CA GLY A 202 -3.65 11.60 15.08
C GLY A 202 -3.74 10.16 14.55
N PRO A 203 -4.45 9.92 13.43
CA PRO A 203 -4.50 8.60 12.81
C PRO A 203 -3.12 8.08 12.36
N ALA A 204 -2.22 8.96 11.91
CA ALA A 204 -0.89 8.57 11.47
C ALA A 204 -0.03 8.03 12.62
N ILE A 205 -0.13 8.61 13.82
CA ILE A 205 0.55 8.10 15.02
C ILE A 205 0.04 6.70 15.37
N LEU A 206 -1.28 6.48 15.34
CA LEU A 206 -1.85 5.16 15.59
C LEU A 206 -1.38 4.15 14.51
N ALA A 207 -1.33 4.57 13.24
CA ALA A 207 -0.81 3.75 12.17
C ALA A 207 0.66 3.34 12.39
N ILE A 208 1.54 4.25 12.84
CA ILE A 208 2.93 3.90 13.22
C ILE A 208 2.94 2.86 14.33
N ILE A 209 2.17 3.06 15.40
CA ILE A 209 2.16 2.17 16.57
C ILE A 209 1.77 0.75 16.14
N PHE A 210 0.64 0.60 15.45
CA PHE A 210 0.13 -0.72 15.07
C PHE A 210 0.93 -1.38 13.94
N MET A 211 1.43 -0.59 12.97
CA MET A 211 2.27 -1.14 11.91
C MET A 211 3.64 -1.58 12.44
N THR A 212 4.24 -0.82 13.34
CA THR A 212 5.49 -1.20 13.98
C THR A 212 5.30 -2.43 14.88
N TRP A 213 4.22 -2.48 15.66
CA TRP A 213 3.88 -3.67 16.43
C TRP A 213 3.71 -4.90 15.53
N PHE A 214 2.98 -4.76 14.41
CA PHE A 214 2.86 -5.85 13.44
C PHE A 214 4.22 -6.26 12.87
N ALA A 215 5.11 -5.32 12.54
CA ALA A 215 6.45 -5.63 12.05
C ALA A 215 7.27 -6.46 13.05
N PHE A 216 7.08 -6.28 14.37
CA PHE A 216 7.71 -7.14 15.38
C PHE A 216 7.06 -8.52 15.51
N VAL A 217 5.75 -8.62 15.31
CA VAL A 217 5.02 -9.91 15.34
C VAL A 217 5.26 -10.74 14.07
N LEU A 218 5.55 -10.10 12.93
CA LEU A 218 5.76 -10.74 11.64
C LEU A 218 6.98 -11.70 11.70
N PRO A 219 6.84 -13.00 11.39
CA PRO A 219 7.98 -13.93 11.28
C PRO A 219 8.68 -13.75 9.92
N ASP A 220 9.35 -12.61 9.73
CA ASP A 220 9.97 -12.27 8.45
C ASP A 220 11.32 -12.97 8.29
N LYS A 221 11.49 -13.76 7.23
CA LYS A 221 12.73 -14.48 6.93
C LYS A 221 13.68 -13.57 6.15
N ARG A 222 14.97 -13.68 6.45
CA ARG A 222 16.02 -13.03 5.68
C ARG A 222 16.18 -13.74 4.34
N MET A 223 16.36 -12.96 3.25
CA MET A 223 16.54 -13.54 1.91
C MET A 223 17.90 -14.26 1.80
N PRO A 224 17.93 -15.58 1.50
CA PRO A 224 19.17 -16.38 1.51
C PRO A 224 19.96 -16.29 0.21
N VAL A 225 19.36 -15.75 -0.85
CA VAL A 225 19.97 -15.70 -2.19
C VAL A 225 20.34 -14.28 -2.59
N LYS A 226 21.39 -14.17 -3.42
CA LYS A 226 21.80 -12.88 -3.97
C LYS A 226 20.75 -12.40 -4.97
N PRO A 227 20.13 -11.22 -4.77
CA PRO A 227 19.14 -10.71 -5.70
C PRO A 227 19.76 -10.41 -7.06
N THR A 228 19.03 -10.70 -8.13
CA THR A 228 19.43 -10.30 -9.47
C THR A 228 19.59 -8.78 -9.56
N ARG A 229 20.56 -8.31 -10.36
CA ARG A 229 20.81 -6.88 -10.52
C ARG A 229 19.53 -6.18 -11.02
N PHE A 230 19.19 -5.08 -10.35
CA PHE A 230 18.03 -4.27 -10.67
C PHE A 230 18.47 -3.12 -11.59
N GLY A 231 18.05 -3.17 -12.86
CA GLY A 231 18.25 -2.09 -13.81
C GLY A 231 16.99 -1.23 -13.95
N LEU A 232 17.15 0.08 -14.12
CA LEU A 232 16.03 1.01 -14.42
C LEU A 232 15.22 0.53 -15.64
N VAL A 233 15.89 -0.04 -16.64
CA VAL A 233 15.25 -0.59 -17.84
C VAL A 233 14.36 -1.80 -17.52
N GLU A 234 14.79 -2.67 -16.62
CA GLU A 234 13.99 -3.83 -16.18
C GLU A 234 12.79 -3.38 -15.34
N MET A 235 12.95 -2.33 -14.53
CA MET A 235 11.86 -1.70 -13.81
C MET A 235 10.82 -1.11 -14.77
N LEU A 236 11.25 -0.37 -15.78
CA LEU A 236 10.36 0.21 -16.78
C LEU A 236 9.63 -0.85 -17.60
N LYS A 237 10.29 -1.97 -17.91
CA LYS A 237 9.66 -3.12 -18.57
C LYS A 237 8.52 -3.74 -17.75
N THR A 238 8.52 -3.61 -16.43
CA THR A 238 7.45 -4.10 -15.55
C THR A 238 6.14 -3.30 -15.71
N PHE A 239 6.23 -2.04 -16.17
CA PHE A 239 5.05 -1.22 -16.50
C PHE A 239 4.42 -1.58 -17.86
N TRP A 240 5.12 -2.34 -18.67
CA TRP A 240 4.65 -2.72 -19.99
C TRP A 240 4.59 -4.23 -20.14
N VAL A 241 3.39 -4.77 -20.11
CA VAL A 241 3.15 -6.17 -20.46
C VAL A 241 2.70 -6.23 -21.91
N ASN A 242 3.45 -6.94 -22.75
CA ASN A 242 3.08 -7.11 -24.15
C ASN A 242 1.82 -7.99 -24.25
N PRO A 243 0.65 -7.43 -24.66
CA PRO A 243 -0.60 -8.18 -24.70
C PRO A 243 -0.60 -9.31 -25.75
N ILE A 244 0.25 -9.20 -26.76
CA ILE A 244 0.38 -10.21 -27.83
C ILE A 244 1.18 -11.42 -27.32
N ALA A 245 2.17 -11.19 -26.46
CA ALA A 245 2.99 -12.26 -25.87
C ALA A 245 2.28 -12.98 -24.71
N HIS A 246 1.31 -12.31 -24.06
CA HIS A 246 0.54 -12.83 -22.92
C HIS A 246 -0.97 -12.62 -23.14
N PRO A 247 -1.61 -13.42 -24.01
CA PRO A 247 -3.02 -13.25 -24.38
C PRO A 247 -3.96 -13.44 -23.19
N ASP A 248 -3.63 -14.33 -22.25
CA ASP A 248 -4.42 -14.55 -21.03
C ASP A 248 -4.49 -13.30 -20.15
N TYR A 249 -3.39 -12.56 -20.07
CA TYR A 249 -3.35 -11.27 -19.35
C TYR A 249 -4.19 -10.19 -20.08
N ALA A 250 -4.10 -10.15 -21.40
CA ALA A 250 -4.89 -9.21 -22.21
C ALA A 250 -6.39 -9.48 -22.08
N LEU A 251 -6.81 -10.74 -22.10
CA LEU A 251 -8.21 -11.15 -21.90
C LEU A 251 -8.71 -10.84 -20.50
N ALA A 252 -7.89 -11.11 -19.46
CA ALA A 252 -8.23 -10.78 -18.07
C ALA A 252 -8.36 -9.26 -17.86
N TRP A 253 -7.49 -8.46 -18.49
CA TRP A 253 -7.53 -7.01 -18.44
C TRP A 253 -8.76 -6.44 -19.16
N TRP A 254 -9.08 -6.98 -20.33
CA TRP A 254 -10.25 -6.60 -21.12
C TRP A 254 -11.56 -6.96 -20.41
N GLY A 255 -11.69 -8.19 -19.89
CA GLY A 255 -12.86 -8.64 -19.13
C GLY A 255 -13.13 -7.79 -17.90
N ARG A 256 -12.08 -7.38 -17.18
CA ARG A 256 -12.20 -6.49 -16.02
C ARG A 256 -12.63 -5.06 -16.39
N SER A 257 -12.28 -4.57 -17.57
CA SER A 257 -12.73 -3.27 -18.08
C SER A 257 -14.20 -3.28 -18.52
N GLU A 258 -14.71 -4.41 -19.01
CA GLU A 258 -16.13 -4.56 -19.36
C GLU A 258 -17.04 -4.63 -18.12
N GLU A 259 -16.58 -5.25 -17.04
CA GLU A 259 -17.32 -5.33 -15.77
C GLU A 259 -17.60 -3.93 -15.20
N HIS A 260 -16.61 -3.03 -15.22
CA HIS A 260 -16.77 -1.63 -14.83
C HIS A 260 -17.70 -0.83 -15.76
N THR A 261 -17.70 -1.12 -17.06
CA THR A 261 -18.58 -0.43 -18.02
C THR A 261 -20.03 -0.92 -17.93
N SER A 262 -20.26 -2.19 -17.60
CA SER A 262 -21.60 -2.74 -17.40
C SER A 262 -22.24 -2.21 -16.11
N GLU A 263 -21.50 -2.04 -15.02
CA GLU A 263 -21.99 -1.40 -13.79
C GLU A 263 -22.36 0.07 -14.00
N LEU A 264 -21.57 0.82 -14.79
CA LEU A 264 -21.91 2.20 -15.13
C LEU A 264 -23.18 2.29 -15.99
N ARG A 265 -23.36 1.40 -16.96
CA ARG A 265 -24.59 1.33 -17.77
C ARG A 265 -25.81 0.97 -16.96
N SER A 266 -25.72 0.05 -16.02
CA SER A 266 -26.86 -0.32 -15.15
C SER A 266 -27.27 0.83 -14.24
N ARG A 267 -26.32 1.61 -13.71
CA ARG A 267 -26.62 2.80 -12.89
C ARG A 267 -27.27 3.93 -13.69
N VAL A 268 -26.85 4.14 -14.93
CA VAL A 268 -27.43 5.16 -15.81
C VAL A 268 -28.85 4.77 -16.23
N SER A 269 -29.15 3.49 -16.50
CA SER A 269 -30.51 3.04 -16.87
C SER A 269 -31.51 3.15 -15.71
N ILE A 270 -31.06 3.01 -14.45
CA ILE A 270 -31.94 3.17 -13.26
C ILE A 270 -32.24 4.66 -12.99
N SER A 271 -31.40 5.58 -13.47
CA SER A 271 -31.58 7.03 -13.31
C SER A 271 -32.63 7.63 -14.29
N TYR A 272 -33.05 6.91 -15.31
CA TYR A 272 -34.03 7.35 -16.33
C TYR A 272 -35.35 6.58 -16.29
N ALA A 273 -35.57 5.71 -15.30
CA ALA A 273 -36.87 5.03 -15.02
C ALA A 273 -37.49 5.62 -13.76
#